data_f2890c5b37accb894118e07df7835cc8
#
_entry.id   f2890c5b37accb894118e07df7835cc8
#
_cell.length_a   1.000
_cell.length_b   1.000
_cell.length_c   1.000
_cell.angle_alpha   90.00
_cell.angle_beta   90.00
_cell.angle_gamma   90.00
#
_symmetry.space_group_name_H-M   'P 1'
#
loop_
_entity.id
_entity.type
_entity.pdbx_description
1 polymer ?
#
loop_
_entity_poly.entity_id
_entity_poly.type
_entity_poly.pdbx_seq_one_letter_code
_entity_poly.pdbx_strand_id
1 'polypeptide(L)'
;MGKIDENYFKTSDKDYTQIDEIIDDGEKILWRGKPKKSAYVLNAFLKMLPIAIIWLAFDGAFIALLLTQMGWDMIPAPMKVFIFVFFAFHLVPVWIWIANVVTANRQHKNLEYAFTNRRIIVRSGIIGIDFKNVFYTDVEAVNLKVGIVDKMLKVGDIYINSKAGATVLFDIDNPYFITGRLQKIVADIKTDTLFPNNLRPEENDGYKTDYKG
;
A
#
# COMPACT_ATOMS: atom_id res chain seq x y z
N MET A 1 -27.23 0.85 -19.65
CA MET A 1 -25.81 0.55 -19.55
C MET A 1 -25.03 1.82 -19.21
N GLY A 2 -24.47 1.94 -18.02
CA GLY A 2 -23.73 3.12 -17.62
C GLY A 2 -22.38 3.15 -18.33
N LYS A 3 -22.12 4.18 -19.12
CA LYS A 3 -20.77 4.47 -19.61
C LYS A 3 -19.88 4.61 -18.39
N ILE A 4 -18.72 3.96 -18.40
CA ILE A 4 -17.66 4.28 -17.44
C ILE A 4 -17.10 5.63 -17.91
N ASP A 5 -17.46 6.67 -17.19
CA ASP A 5 -17.05 8.05 -17.48
C ASP A 5 -16.08 8.54 -16.38
N GLU A 6 -15.65 9.79 -16.50
CA GLU A 6 -14.77 10.47 -15.56
C GLU A 6 -15.30 10.47 -14.11
N ASN A 7 -16.61 10.27 -13.93
CA ASN A 7 -17.30 10.23 -12.63
C ASN A 7 -17.55 8.82 -12.11
N TYR A 8 -17.08 7.78 -12.80
CA TYR A 8 -17.38 6.40 -12.45
C TYR A 8 -16.94 6.01 -11.02
N PHE A 9 -15.87 6.63 -10.54
CA PHE A 9 -15.35 6.44 -9.20
C PHE A 9 -15.49 7.70 -8.32
N LYS A 10 -16.46 8.54 -8.46
CA LYS A 10 -16.62 9.79 -7.69
C LYS A 10 -15.80 9.83 -6.39
N THR A 11 -14.62 10.43 -6.45
CA THR A 11 -13.81 10.77 -5.29
C THR A 11 -13.54 12.27 -5.33
N SER A 12 -13.57 12.91 -4.16
CA SER A 12 -13.34 14.35 -4.04
C SER A 12 -11.98 14.75 -4.59
N ASP A 13 -11.94 15.81 -5.37
CA ASP A 13 -10.74 16.45 -5.86
C ASP A 13 -9.76 16.76 -4.73
N LYS A 14 -8.66 16.04 -4.71
CA LYS A 14 -7.45 16.44 -3.99
C LYS A 14 -6.34 16.55 -5.01
N ASP A 15 -5.54 17.60 -4.92
CA ASP A 15 -4.42 17.90 -5.80
C ASP A 15 -3.45 16.73 -5.95
N TYR A 16 -3.56 15.98 -7.03
CA TYR A 16 -2.68 14.89 -7.41
C TYR A 16 -2.00 15.23 -8.73
N THR A 17 -0.93 15.99 -8.69
CA THR A 17 -0.35 16.59 -9.90
C THR A 17 0.64 15.69 -10.66
N GLN A 18 1.33 14.76 -9.99
CA GLN A 18 2.44 14.03 -10.63
C GLN A 18 2.02 12.84 -11.50
N ILE A 19 0.87 12.22 -11.25
CA ILE A 19 0.35 11.17 -12.15
C ILE A 19 -0.10 11.79 -13.48
N ASP A 20 -0.57 13.03 -13.44
CA ASP A 20 -1.05 13.72 -14.65
C ASP A 20 0.06 13.97 -15.69
N GLU A 21 1.32 14.01 -15.25
CA GLU A 21 2.48 14.22 -16.12
C GLU A 21 2.84 12.98 -16.96
N ILE A 22 2.38 11.77 -16.54
CA ILE A 22 2.70 10.50 -17.21
C ILE A 22 1.52 9.89 -17.97
N ILE A 23 0.41 10.60 -18.03
CA ILE A 23 -0.79 10.17 -18.75
C ILE A 23 -0.60 10.43 -20.24
N ASP A 24 -0.91 9.41 -21.05
CA ASP A 24 -0.86 9.50 -22.52
C ASP A 24 -1.97 10.39 -23.07
N ASP A 25 -1.78 10.93 -24.26
CA ASP A 25 -2.81 11.66 -25.00
C ASP A 25 -4.08 10.79 -25.15
N GLY A 26 -5.21 11.35 -24.73
CA GLY A 26 -6.50 10.65 -24.74
C GLY A 26 -6.71 9.61 -23.65
N GLU A 27 -5.73 9.41 -22.74
CA GLU A 27 -5.89 8.61 -21.54
C GLU A 27 -6.67 9.41 -20.49
N LYS A 28 -7.73 8.80 -19.92
CA LYS A 28 -8.60 9.45 -18.94
C LYS A 28 -8.48 8.74 -17.60
N ILE A 29 -8.32 9.51 -16.51
CA ILE A 29 -8.33 8.98 -15.16
C ILE A 29 -9.79 8.74 -14.75
N LEU A 30 -10.08 7.49 -14.36
CA LEU A 30 -11.39 7.06 -13.90
C LEU A 30 -11.49 7.14 -12.37
N TRP A 31 -10.38 6.92 -11.69
CA TRP A 31 -10.29 6.96 -10.24
C TRP A 31 -8.88 7.29 -9.78
N ARG A 32 -8.78 8.04 -8.69
CA ARG A 32 -7.54 8.29 -7.95
C ARG A 32 -7.72 7.96 -6.49
N GLY A 33 -6.68 7.46 -5.85
CA GLY A 33 -6.69 7.16 -4.44
C GLY A 33 -5.31 7.17 -3.82
N LYS A 34 -5.31 7.28 -2.50
CA LYS A 34 -4.13 7.10 -1.64
C LYS A 34 -4.48 6.16 -0.52
N PRO A 35 -3.50 5.45 0.06
CA PRO A 35 -3.72 4.72 1.29
C PRO A 35 -4.25 5.65 2.38
N LYS A 36 -5.14 5.18 3.21
CA LYS A 36 -5.53 5.90 4.42
C LYS A 36 -4.35 5.98 5.36
N LYS A 37 -3.84 7.20 5.61
CA LYS A 37 -2.60 7.41 6.37
C LYS A 37 -2.61 6.74 7.74
N SER A 38 -3.72 6.84 8.46
CA SER A 38 -3.86 6.25 9.79
C SER A 38 -3.74 4.72 9.77
N ALA A 39 -4.32 4.05 8.76
CA ALA A 39 -4.23 2.61 8.59
C ALA A 39 -2.81 2.20 8.18
N TYR A 40 -2.26 2.85 7.18
CA TYR A 40 -0.94 2.53 6.65
C TYR A 40 0.18 2.62 7.70
N VAL A 41 0.19 3.70 8.48
CA VAL A 41 1.18 3.90 9.55
C VAL A 41 0.91 2.97 10.72
N LEU A 42 -0.36 2.74 11.09
CA LEU A 42 -0.73 1.82 12.17
C LEU A 42 -0.36 0.38 11.82
N ASN A 43 -0.59 -0.07 10.60
CA ASN A 43 -0.19 -1.40 10.14
C ASN A 43 1.34 -1.58 10.20
N ALA A 44 2.11 -0.57 9.80
CA ALA A 44 3.58 -0.58 9.93
C ALA A 44 4.03 -0.62 11.40
N PHE A 45 3.35 0.11 12.28
CA PHE A 45 3.61 0.13 13.72
C PHE A 45 3.33 -1.24 14.35
N LEU A 46 2.15 -1.82 14.10
CA LEU A 46 1.71 -3.08 14.72
C LEU A 46 2.50 -4.30 14.22
N LYS A 47 3.00 -4.28 12.98
CA LYS A 47 3.69 -5.40 12.35
C LYS A 47 4.90 -5.89 13.14
N MET A 48 5.73 -4.98 13.66
CA MET A 48 6.96 -5.31 14.40
C MET A 48 6.84 -5.06 15.92
N LEU A 49 5.71 -4.52 16.38
CA LEU A 49 5.49 -4.17 17.78
C LEU A 49 5.68 -5.36 18.74
N PRO A 50 5.15 -6.58 18.46
CA PRO A 50 5.34 -7.71 19.38
C PRO A 50 6.82 -8.04 19.62
N ILE A 51 7.64 -7.99 18.57
CA ILE A 51 9.08 -8.24 18.66
C ILE A 51 9.75 -7.13 19.48
N ALA A 52 9.42 -5.87 19.21
CA ALA A 52 9.96 -4.73 19.95
C ALA A 52 9.62 -4.80 21.45
N ILE A 53 8.38 -5.18 21.81
CA ILE A 53 7.96 -5.32 23.20
C ILE A 53 8.74 -6.43 23.91
N ILE A 54 8.90 -7.59 23.29
CA ILE A 54 9.65 -8.72 23.88
C ILE A 54 11.10 -8.29 24.14
N TRP A 55 11.72 -7.62 23.17
CA TRP A 55 13.10 -7.15 23.29
C TRP A 55 13.26 -6.11 24.40
N LEU A 56 12.39 -5.10 24.41
CA LEU A 56 12.40 -4.07 25.46
C LEU A 56 12.13 -4.64 26.86
N ALA A 57 11.24 -5.63 26.98
CA ALA A 57 10.96 -6.29 28.26
C ALA A 57 12.17 -7.08 28.77
N PHE A 58 12.87 -7.78 27.86
CA PHE A 58 14.09 -8.52 28.20
C PHE A 58 15.20 -7.57 28.66
N ASP A 59 15.48 -6.54 27.88
CA ASP A 59 16.52 -5.56 28.20
C ASP A 59 16.19 -4.76 29.46
N GLY A 60 14.94 -4.37 29.62
CA GLY A 60 14.46 -3.69 30.82
C GLY A 60 14.61 -4.56 32.10
N ALA A 61 14.26 -5.84 32.01
CA ALA A 61 14.44 -6.78 33.11
C ALA A 61 15.92 -6.99 33.46
N PHE A 62 16.78 -7.09 32.45
CA PHE A 62 18.23 -7.21 32.63
C PHE A 62 18.82 -5.97 33.33
N ILE A 63 18.47 -4.77 32.84
CA ILE A 63 18.90 -3.51 33.44
C ILE A 63 18.40 -3.40 34.90
N ALA A 64 17.12 -3.71 35.14
CA ALA A 64 16.54 -3.69 36.48
C ALA A 64 17.30 -4.64 37.45
N LEU A 65 17.58 -5.87 36.98
CA LEU A 65 18.36 -6.84 37.75
C LEU A 65 19.76 -6.31 38.06
N LEU A 66 20.45 -5.78 37.09
CA LEU A 66 21.81 -5.24 37.24
C LEU A 66 21.84 -4.07 38.25
N LEU A 67 20.89 -3.18 38.18
CA LEU A 67 20.80 -2.03 39.10
C LEU A 67 20.42 -2.43 40.51
N THR A 68 19.54 -3.43 40.71
CA THR A 68 19.14 -3.91 42.04
C THR A 68 20.21 -4.73 42.71
N GLN A 69 21.03 -5.48 41.95
CA GLN A 69 22.08 -6.33 42.54
C GLN A 69 23.39 -5.57 42.80
N MET A 70 23.79 -4.67 41.92
CA MET A 70 25.09 -4.00 42.00
C MET A 70 24.99 -2.52 42.36
N GLY A 71 23.89 -1.84 42.03
CA GLY A 71 23.78 -0.39 42.10
C GLY A 71 24.61 0.32 41.00
N TRP A 72 24.08 1.42 40.46
CA TRP A 72 24.76 2.15 39.38
C TRP A 72 26.13 2.70 39.77
N ASP A 73 26.28 3.16 41.03
CA ASP A 73 27.52 3.79 41.49
C ASP A 73 28.66 2.81 41.67
N MET A 74 28.34 1.55 41.89
CA MET A 74 29.31 0.45 42.06
C MET A 74 29.87 -0.04 40.73
N ILE A 75 29.25 0.31 39.59
CA ILE A 75 29.69 -0.11 38.26
C ILE A 75 30.88 0.73 37.82
N PRO A 76 32.06 0.13 37.51
CA PRO A 76 33.22 0.87 37.00
C PRO A 76 32.92 1.61 35.70
N ALA A 77 33.56 2.77 35.53
CA ALA A 77 33.34 3.60 34.33
C ALA A 77 33.53 2.85 33.00
N PRO A 78 34.53 2.00 32.79
CA PRO A 78 34.66 1.21 31.56
C PRO A 78 33.47 0.27 31.31
N MET A 79 32.93 -0.32 32.37
CA MET A 79 31.76 -1.22 32.31
C MET A 79 30.50 -0.44 31.92
N LYS A 80 30.32 0.78 32.45
CA LYS A 80 29.22 1.66 32.05
C LYS A 80 29.25 1.94 30.52
N VAL A 81 30.44 2.26 30.00
CA VAL A 81 30.60 2.46 28.56
C VAL A 81 30.25 1.21 27.76
N PHE A 82 30.76 0.05 28.20
CA PHE A 82 30.45 -1.24 27.60
C PHE A 82 28.93 -1.50 27.57
N ILE A 83 28.22 -1.27 28.68
CA ILE A 83 26.78 -1.44 28.77
C ILE A 83 26.04 -0.57 27.76
N PHE A 84 26.40 0.72 27.64
CA PHE A 84 25.77 1.61 26.66
C PHE A 84 26.02 1.14 25.23
N VAL A 85 27.26 0.77 24.89
CA VAL A 85 27.58 0.27 23.55
C VAL A 85 26.86 -1.04 23.27
N PHE A 86 26.85 -1.96 24.23
CA PHE A 86 26.11 -3.22 24.10
C PHE A 86 24.63 -2.99 23.80
N PHE A 87 23.93 -2.17 24.59
CA PHE A 87 22.51 -1.92 24.38
C PHE A 87 22.23 -1.15 23.09
N ALA A 88 23.13 -0.26 22.66
CA ALA A 88 22.98 0.40 21.37
C ALA A 88 22.89 -0.60 20.21
N PHE A 89 23.69 -1.68 20.25
CA PHE A 89 23.64 -2.75 19.26
C PHE A 89 22.55 -3.80 19.57
N HIS A 90 22.36 -4.15 20.82
CA HIS A 90 21.36 -5.16 21.20
C HIS A 90 19.93 -4.72 20.91
N LEU A 91 19.62 -3.42 20.95
CA LEU A 91 18.33 -2.84 20.60
C LEU A 91 18.06 -2.74 19.09
N VAL A 92 18.88 -3.37 18.23
CA VAL A 92 18.65 -3.36 16.77
C VAL A 92 17.23 -3.71 16.36
N PRO A 93 16.52 -4.71 16.93
CA PRO A 93 15.11 -4.98 16.59
C PRO A 93 14.18 -3.80 16.89
N VAL A 94 14.46 -3.03 17.93
CA VAL A 94 13.70 -1.82 18.29
C VAL A 94 14.01 -0.69 17.30
N TRP A 95 15.27 -0.53 16.91
CA TRP A 95 15.64 0.45 15.88
C TRP A 95 15.01 0.14 14.53
N ILE A 96 14.95 -1.15 14.15
CA ILE A 96 14.25 -1.57 12.92
C ILE A 96 12.75 -1.24 13.01
N TRP A 97 12.11 -1.48 14.16
CA TRP A 97 10.73 -1.12 14.37
C TRP A 97 10.48 0.39 14.21
N ILE A 98 11.29 1.24 14.86
CA ILE A 98 11.22 2.70 14.73
C ILE A 98 11.42 3.13 13.26
N ALA A 99 12.47 2.59 12.62
CA ALA A 99 12.78 2.89 11.23
C ALA A 99 11.61 2.52 10.30
N ASN A 100 10.95 1.39 10.53
CA ASN A 100 9.77 0.95 9.76
C ASN A 100 8.63 1.98 9.84
N VAL A 101 8.32 2.47 11.05
CA VAL A 101 7.26 3.46 11.26
C VAL A 101 7.60 4.80 10.57
N VAL A 102 8.84 5.25 10.74
CA VAL A 102 9.32 6.50 10.12
C VAL A 102 9.29 6.38 8.59
N THR A 103 9.75 5.25 8.06
CA THR A 103 9.77 4.97 6.63
C THR A 103 8.35 4.90 6.06
N ALA A 104 7.43 4.22 6.73
CA ALA A 104 6.03 4.15 6.32
C ALA A 104 5.39 5.54 6.22
N ASN A 105 5.66 6.42 7.20
CA ASN A 105 5.14 7.79 7.17
C ASN A 105 5.73 8.62 6.00
N ARG A 106 6.99 8.39 5.63
CA ARG A 106 7.62 9.04 4.47
C ARG A 106 7.09 8.47 3.15
N GLN A 107 7.03 7.14 3.04
CA GLN A 107 6.55 6.45 1.86
C GLN A 107 5.09 6.80 1.52
N HIS A 108 4.24 6.92 2.54
CA HIS A 108 2.85 7.33 2.36
C HIS A 108 2.69 8.65 1.58
N LYS A 109 3.62 9.60 1.72
CA LYS A 109 3.56 10.88 1.01
C LYS A 109 3.67 10.72 -0.51
N ASN A 110 4.45 9.71 -0.94
CA ASN A 110 4.70 9.42 -2.35
C ASN A 110 3.78 8.33 -2.92
N LEU A 111 2.97 7.68 -2.06
CA LEU A 111 2.08 6.62 -2.50
C LEU A 111 0.78 7.21 -3.05
N GLU A 112 0.50 6.88 -4.31
CA GLU A 112 -0.70 7.32 -5.01
C GLU A 112 -1.09 6.27 -6.06
N TYR A 113 -2.37 6.09 -6.28
CA TYR A 113 -2.95 5.13 -7.21
C TYR A 113 -3.88 5.83 -8.18
N ALA A 114 -3.85 5.43 -9.44
CA ALA A 114 -4.83 5.86 -10.42
C ALA A 114 -5.30 4.68 -11.29
N PHE A 115 -6.58 4.63 -11.56
CA PHE A 115 -7.15 3.78 -12.59
C PHE A 115 -7.51 4.66 -13.76
N THR A 116 -6.97 4.33 -14.92
CA THR A 116 -7.28 5.03 -16.17
C THR A 116 -8.18 4.16 -17.05
N ASN A 117 -8.52 4.63 -18.22
CA ASN A 117 -9.19 3.82 -19.22
C ASN A 117 -8.28 2.79 -19.92
N ARG A 118 -6.95 2.75 -19.60
CA ARG A 118 -5.97 1.85 -20.24
C ARG A 118 -5.21 0.99 -19.24
N ARG A 119 -4.85 1.53 -18.09
CA ARG A 119 -3.93 0.90 -17.13
C ARG A 119 -4.20 1.34 -15.68
N ILE A 120 -3.62 0.62 -14.77
CA ILE A 120 -3.50 0.99 -13.36
C ILE A 120 -2.12 1.60 -13.19
N ILE A 121 -2.05 2.77 -12.59
CA ILE A 121 -0.82 3.48 -12.30
C ILE A 121 -0.62 3.50 -10.79
N VAL A 122 0.53 3.04 -10.34
CA VAL A 122 0.96 3.09 -8.94
C VAL A 122 2.19 3.95 -8.85
N ARG A 123 2.07 5.09 -8.19
CA ARG A 123 3.18 5.93 -7.81
C ARG A 123 3.63 5.54 -6.42
N SER A 124 4.92 5.37 -6.22
CA SER A 124 5.53 4.98 -4.95
C SER A 124 6.93 5.57 -4.80
N GLY A 125 7.61 5.27 -3.70
CA GLY A 125 8.99 5.65 -3.45
C GLY A 125 9.22 6.21 -2.04
N ILE A 126 10.43 6.05 -1.52
CA ILE A 126 10.84 6.55 -0.19
C ILE A 126 11.67 7.82 -0.31
N ILE A 127 12.64 7.81 -1.22
CA ILE A 127 13.57 8.91 -1.50
C ILE A 127 13.32 9.44 -2.92
N GLY A 128 13.16 8.54 -3.90
CA GLY A 128 12.78 8.83 -5.28
C GLY A 128 11.28 8.66 -5.50
N ILE A 129 10.88 8.75 -6.76
CA ILE A 129 9.52 8.50 -7.22
C ILE A 129 9.59 7.40 -8.27
N ASP A 130 8.84 6.33 -8.05
CA ASP A 130 8.71 5.20 -8.95
C ASP A 130 7.28 5.11 -9.46
N PHE A 131 7.12 4.90 -10.75
CA PHE A 131 5.82 4.63 -11.38
C PHE A 131 5.77 3.18 -11.87
N LYS A 132 4.78 2.44 -11.39
CA LYS A 132 4.48 1.10 -11.88
C LYS A 132 3.18 1.14 -12.66
N ASN A 133 3.22 0.68 -13.91
CA ASN A 133 2.06 0.57 -14.77
C ASN A 133 1.63 -0.89 -14.89
N VAL A 134 0.34 -1.15 -14.73
CA VAL A 134 -0.26 -2.48 -14.89
C VAL A 134 -1.39 -2.36 -15.91
N PHE A 135 -1.19 -2.90 -17.10
CA PHE A 135 -2.23 -2.91 -18.13
C PHE A 135 -3.33 -3.90 -17.79
N TYR A 136 -4.58 -3.54 -18.03
CA TYR A 136 -5.71 -4.41 -17.69
C TYR A 136 -5.69 -5.75 -18.42
N THR A 137 -5.15 -5.80 -19.63
CA THR A 137 -4.95 -7.04 -20.40
C THR A 137 -4.01 -8.03 -19.73
N ASP A 138 -3.07 -7.54 -18.92
CA ASP A 138 -2.08 -8.35 -18.23
C ASP A 138 -2.54 -8.79 -16.82
N VAL A 139 -3.63 -8.22 -16.31
CA VAL A 139 -4.16 -8.57 -15.00
C VAL A 139 -4.76 -9.98 -15.04
N GLU A 140 -4.27 -10.88 -14.21
CA GLU A 140 -4.75 -12.26 -14.09
C GLU A 140 -5.86 -12.37 -13.04
N ALA A 141 -5.66 -11.73 -11.89
CA ALA A 141 -6.60 -11.74 -10.78
C ALA A 141 -6.57 -10.44 -9.98
N VAL A 142 -7.72 -10.05 -9.45
CA VAL A 142 -7.88 -8.94 -8.51
C VAL A 142 -8.54 -9.50 -7.26
N ASN A 143 -7.82 -9.47 -6.15
CA ASN A 143 -8.26 -10.00 -4.86
C ASN A 143 -8.29 -8.89 -3.81
N LEU A 144 -9.23 -8.98 -2.88
CA LEU A 144 -9.33 -8.09 -1.73
C LEU A 144 -8.94 -8.84 -0.46
N LYS A 145 -8.10 -8.21 0.37
CA LYS A 145 -7.82 -8.65 1.73
C LYS A 145 -8.19 -7.55 2.70
N VAL A 146 -8.94 -7.90 3.73
CA VAL A 146 -9.32 -7.00 4.82
C VAL A 146 -8.91 -7.65 6.13
N GLY A 147 -7.89 -7.12 6.77
CA GLY A 147 -7.41 -7.55 8.07
C GLY A 147 -8.31 -7.05 9.21
N ILE A 148 -7.95 -7.39 10.45
CA ILE A 148 -8.72 -6.95 11.64
C ILE A 148 -8.66 -5.43 11.78
N VAL A 149 -7.47 -4.85 11.68
CA VAL A 149 -7.25 -3.40 11.76
C VAL A 149 -7.95 -2.68 10.60
N ASP A 150 -7.83 -3.26 9.40
CA ASP A 150 -8.43 -2.69 8.19
C ASP A 150 -9.96 -2.63 8.30
N LYS A 151 -10.58 -3.68 8.86
CA LYS A 151 -12.02 -3.72 9.13
C LYS A 151 -12.45 -2.61 10.09
N MET A 152 -11.68 -2.36 11.15
CA MET A 152 -11.96 -1.28 12.12
C MET A 152 -11.84 0.10 11.46
N LEU A 153 -10.87 0.28 10.57
CA LEU A 153 -10.61 1.55 9.89
C LEU A 153 -11.36 1.69 8.56
N LYS A 154 -12.17 0.68 8.16
CA LYS A 154 -12.96 0.63 6.92
C LYS A 154 -12.10 0.75 5.66
N VAL A 155 -10.93 0.11 5.67
CA VAL A 155 -9.99 0.03 4.54
C VAL A 155 -9.75 -1.42 4.13
N GLY A 156 -8.95 -1.64 3.10
CA GLY A 156 -8.48 -2.96 2.70
C GLY A 156 -7.42 -2.88 1.63
N ASP A 157 -6.69 -3.98 1.46
CA ASP A 157 -5.62 -4.12 0.49
C ASP A 157 -6.14 -4.82 -0.78
N ILE A 158 -5.93 -4.20 -1.93
CA ILE A 158 -6.29 -4.77 -3.22
C ILE A 158 -5.04 -5.37 -3.86
N TYR A 159 -5.03 -6.68 -4.02
CA TYR A 159 -3.96 -7.44 -4.64
C TYR A 159 -4.26 -7.65 -6.12
N ILE A 160 -3.41 -7.13 -6.97
CA ILE A 160 -3.50 -7.23 -8.43
C ILE A 160 -2.37 -8.14 -8.89
N ASN A 161 -2.71 -9.35 -9.30
CA ASN A 161 -1.77 -10.27 -9.91
C ASN A 161 -1.78 -10.05 -11.42
N SER A 162 -0.62 -9.83 -11.98
CA SER A 162 -0.44 -9.61 -13.41
C SER A 162 0.76 -10.41 -13.94
N LYS A 163 0.85 -10.54 -15.27
CA LYS A 163 2.01 -11.19 -15.93
C LYS A 163 3.34 -10.53 -15.55
N ALA A 164 3.34 -9.24 -15.22
CA ALA A 164 4.51 -8.48 -14.76
C ALA A 164 4.77 -8.61 -13.25
N GLY A 165 4.01 -9.47 -12.55
CA GLY A 165 4.10 -9.69 -11.12
C GLY A 165 2.98 -9.06 -10.30
N ALA A 166 3.04 -9.25 -8.99
CA ALA A 166 2.03 -8.76 -8.07
C ALA A 166 2.19 -7.25 -7.78
N THR A 167 1.06 -6.58 -7.62
CA THR A 167 0.96 -5.19 -7.20
C THR A 167 -0.07 -5.10 -6.09
N VAL A 168 0.20 -4.35 -5.04
CA VAL A 168 -0.72 -4.18 -3.91
C VAL A 168 -1.06 -2.70 -3.75
N LEU A 169 -2.35 -2.42 -3.70
CA LEU A 169 -2.87 -1.12 -3.33
C LEU A 169 -3.27 -1.21 -1.86
N PHE A 170 -2.48 -0.57 -1.00
CA PHE A 170 -2.63 -0.67 0.45
C PHE A 170 -3.72 0.25 0.98
N ASP A 171 -4.43 -0.22 2.01
CA ASP A 171 -5.30 0.58 2.88
C ASP A 171 -6.30 1.50 2.15
N ILE A 172 -6.93 0.98 1.10
CA ILE A 172 -7.90 1.72 0.27
C ILE A 172 -9.21 1.88 1.02
N ASP A 173 -9.73 3.10 1.07
CA ASP A 173 -11.08 3.39 1.58
C ASP A 173 -12.16 2.75 0.67
N ASN A 174 -13.26 2.28 1.27
CA ASN A 174 -14.35 1.59 0.56
C ASN A 174 -13.88 0.41 -0.31
N PRO A 175 -13.06 -0.51 0.22
CA PRO A 175 -12.32 -1.46 -0.56
C PRO A 175 -13.20 -2.42 -1.37
N TYR A 176 -14.36 -2.80 -0.86
CA TYR A 176 -15.32 -3.67 -1.56
C TYR A 176 -15.84 -3.03 -2.85
N PHE A 177 -16.21 -1.75 -2.76
CA PHE A 177 -16.72 -1.01 -3.90
C PHE A 177 -15.63 -0.84 -4.97
N ILE A 178 -14.44 -0.39 -4.56
CA ILE A 178 -13.33 -0.14 -5.48
C ILE A 178 -12.88 -1.45 -6.15
N THR A 179 -12.75 -2.54 -5.38
CA THR A 179 -12.37 -3.85 -5.92
C THR A 179 -13.39 -4.36 -6.93
N GLY A 180 -14.69 -4.29 -6.60
CA GLY A 180 -15.75 -4.73 -7.51
C GLY A 180 -15.76 -3.96 -8.83
N ARG A 181 -15.54 -2.63 -8.76
CA ARG A 181 -15.43 -1.80 -9.97
C ARG A 181 -14.19 -2.13 -10.79
N LEU A 182 -13.05 -2.34 -10.13
CA LEU A 182 -11.81 -2.73 -10.79
C LEU A 182 -11.94 -4.10 -11.48
N GLN A 183 -12.52 -5.09 -10.79
CA GLN A 183 -12.79 -6.41 -11.36
C GLN A 183 -13.67 -6.31 -12.60
N LYS A 184 -14.69 -5.46 -12.56
CA LYS A 184 -15.57 -5.24 -13.71
C LYS A 184 -14.80 -4.64 -14.89
N ILE A 185 -13.98 -3.61 -14.68
CA ILE A 185 -13.16 -3.01 -15.75
C ILE A 185 -12.25 -4.06 -16.39
N VAL A 186 -11.56 -4.85 -15.56
CA VAL A 186 -10.66 -5.91 -16.03
C VAL A 186 -11.42 -6.95 -16.87
N ALA A 187 -12.60 -7.39 -16.40
CA ALA A 187 -13.42 -8.35 -17.11
C ALA A 187 -13.92 -7.79 -18.45
N ASP A 188 -14.41 -6.55 -18.46
CA ASP A 188 -14.94 -5.90 -19.64
C ASP A 188 -13.85 -5.71 -20.72
N ILE A 189 -12.66 -5.22 -20.34
CA ILE A 189 -11.53 -5.04 -21.27
C ILE A 189 -11.04 -6.39 -21.81
N LYS A 190 -10.94 -7.42 -20.97
CA LYS A 190 -10.57 -8.77 -21.44
C LYS A 190 -11.60 -9.32 -22.42
N THR A 191 -12.88 -9.14 -22.13
CA THR A 191 -13.95 -9.57 -23.04
C THR A 191 -13.89 -8.83 -24.36
N ASP A 192 -13.63 -7.52 -24.35
CA ASP A 192 -13.46 -6.71 -25.58
C ASP A 192 -12.26 -7.19 -26.41
N THR A 193 -11.19 -7.62 -25.74
CA THR A 193 -9.99 -8.13 -26.42
C THR A 193 -10.22 -9.52 -27.03
N LEU A 194 -10.92 -10.40 -26.30
CA LEU A 194 -11.16 -11.79 -26.73
C LEU A 194 -12.32 -11.91 -27.74
N PHE A 195 -13.34 -11.09 -27.59
CA PHE A 195 -14.58 -11.12 -28.38
C PHE A 195 -14.91 -9.74 -28.95
N PRO A 196 -14.18 -9.27 -29.96
CA PRO A 196 -14.45 -7.97 -30.56
C PRO A 196 -15.79 -7.99 -31.31
N ASN A 197 -16.53 -6.89 -31.23
CA ASN A 197 -17.77 -6.64 -31.97
C ASN A 197 -18.89 -7.69 -31.65
N ASN A 198 -19.46 -8.29 -32.71
CA ASN A 198 -20.61 -9.19 -32.64
C ASN A 198 -20.31 -10.57 -32.03
N LEU A 199 -19.07 -10.90 -31.72
CA LEU A 199 -18.67 -12.16 -31.09
C LEU A 199 -18.75 -12.08 -29.55
N ARG A 200 -19.14 -10.93 -29.00
CA ARG A 200 -19.26 -10.71 -27.56
C ARG A 200 -20.42 -11.49 -26.98
N PRO A 201 -20.25 -12.14 -25.79
CA PRO A 201 -21.37 -12.74 -25.08
C PRO A 201 -22.48 -11.71 -24.74
N GLU A 202 -23.73 -12.09 -24.91
CA GLU A 202 -24.90 -11.22 -24.63
C GLU A 202 -24.92 -10.72 -23.17
N GLU A 203 -24.39 -11.50 -22.22
CA GLU A 203 -24.34 -11.19 -20.79
C GLU A 203 -23.29 -10.13 -20.43
N ASN A 204 -22.36 -9.82 -21.33
CA ASN A 204 -21.31 -8.86 -21.11
C ASN A 204 -21.28 -7.82 -22.22
N ASP A 205 -21.86 -6.68 -21.95
CA ASP A 205 -21.90 -5.54 -22.89
C ASP A 205 -20.54 -4.90 -23.20
N GLY A 206 -19.48 -5.33 -22.49
CA GLY A 206 -18.13 -4.86 -22.64
C GLY A 206 -17.86 -3.46 -22.10
N TYR A 207 -16.61 -3.10 -22.14
CA TYR A 207 -16.13 -1.75 -21.81
C TYR A 207 -16.11 -0.91 -23.09
N LYS A 208 -17.15 -0.13 -23.31
CA LYS A 208 -17.16 0.83 -24.42
C LYS A 208 -16.27 2.01 -24.04
N THR A 209 -14.98 1.90 -24.31
CA THR A 209 -14.13 3.08 -24.40
C THR A 209 -14.46 3.78 -25.71
N ASP A 210 -14.50 5.10 -25.71
CA ASP A 210 -14.46 5.90 -26.97
C ASP A 210 -13.06 5.81 -27.60
N TYR A 211 -12.45 4.64 -27.52
CA TYR A 211 -11.17 4.36 -28.15
C TYR A 211 -11.40 4.21 -29.64
N LYS A 212 -11.28 5.30 -30.33
CA LYS A 212 -11.06 5.31 -31.80
C LYS A 212 -9.56 5.13 -31.96
N GLY A 213 -9.14 3.92 -32.32
CA GLY A 213 -7.78 3.63 -32.75
C GLY A 213 -7.34 4.50 -33.89
#